data_0f0b7eb823c37fb39c08eb346e10aa64
#
_entry.id   0f0b7eb823c37fb39c08eb346e10aa64
#
_cell.length_a   1.000
_cell.length_b   1.000
_cell.length_c   1.000
_cell.angle_alpha   90.00
_cell.angle_beta   90.00
_cell.angle_gamma   90.00
#
_symmetry.space_group_name_H-M   'P 1'
#
loop_
_entity.id
_entity.type
_entity.pdbx_description
1 polymer ?
#
loop_
_entity_poly.entity_id
_entity_poly.type
_entity_poly.pdbx_seq_one_letter_code
_entity_poly.pdbx_strand_id
1 'polypeptide(L)'
;MKRFLTLLCAVALLLTTCGAALREPATPVRAETEGPAATAAPGAEREPVDLEAYVGFYANETLDTVTIEKTADGYRMLISVYRLTSLEEGTVSATAEGVVFRTVDAAGAPMTVSFYGDGDAYALRVDESTWPLLEQGTVIGGLERTTPEAYAARSAAEDFERGDIIDPADAADEPRGHYVFQPKVCSVYLEEVFGKTMCETWYNLVDAVMAGKDTFACPDQHTYDWVMGQFPERCFPVLTELIDYAWDREHSVRNGVASFTYRVPVDEAAARIKAFGTMIEDILNRVLEDDYSDMEKALALYEYFSRTYTYDYETFAKMSDAYVDYTSAYRFFETGIGICHEISSAYSYRLMQAGVEATIMMGSDHQWSYVRIHGHNYHIDPPFAINNQGSLSFFMMTDQQREATGYGKEEYIIASNYAQDHAHPDYVADDPFFEALWDTSFETFFHDTHTILCWAETGDYGEWTYLKFDYSDY
;
A
#
# COMPACT_ATOMS: atom_id res chain seq x y z
N MET A 1 12.23 -32.30 12.76
CA MET A 1 11.31 -32.68 11.67
C MET A 1 9.81 -32.72 12.05
N LYS A 2 9.41 -32.86 13.31
CA LYS A 2 7.96 -32.84 13.70
C LYS A 2 7.44 -31.43 14.10
N ARG A 3 8.32 -30.43 14.30
CA ARG A 3 7.95 -29.03 14.63
C ARG A 3 7.76 -28.13 13.40
N PHE A 4 8.30 -28.54 12.24
CA PHE A 4 8.17 -27.77 10.99
C PHE A 4 6.82 -27.95 10.29
N LEU A 5 6.12 -29.06 10.50
CA LEU A 5 4.82 -29.31 9.86
C LEU A 5 3.68 -28.51 10.51
N THR A 6 3.88 -28.04 11.75
CA THR A 6 2.87 -27.23 12.47
C THR A 6 2.90 -25.77 12.02
N LEU A 7 4.06 -25.29 11.52
CA LEU A 7 4.24 -23.90 11.07
C LEU A 7 3.58 -23.66 9.71
N LEU A 8 3.62 -24.62 8.79
CA LEU A 8 2.94 -24.50 7.48
C LEU A 8 1.41 -24.44 7.60
N CYS A 9 0.83 -25.08 8.62
CA CYS A 9 -0.60 -24.97 8.87
C CYS A 9 -1.00 -23.63 9.50
N ALA A 10 -0.11 -22.99 10.26
CA ALA A 10 -0.36 -21.67 10.86
C ALA A 10 -0.34 -20.54 9.82
N VAL A 11 0.62 -20.58 8.87
CA VAL A 11 0.70 -19.58 7.80
C VAL A 11 -0.48 -19.66 6.83
N ALA A 12 -0.98 -20.88 6.54
CA ALA A 12 -2.19 -21.05 5.72
C ALA A 12 -3.47 -20.60 6.46
N LEU A 13 -3.47 -20.61 7.82
CA LEU A 13 -4.59 -20.08 8.62
C LEU A 13 -4.51 -18.55 8.78
N LEU A 14 -3.30 -17.96 8.82
CA LEU A 14 -3.13 -16.51 8.94
C LEU A 14 -3.52 -15.77 7.65
N LEU A 15 -3.38 -16.39 6.48
CA LEU A 15 -3.89 -15.83 5.22
C LEU A 15 -5.44 -15.87 5.14
N THR A 16 -6.10 -16.64 6.01
CA THR A 16 -7.57 -16.70 6.09
C THR A 16 -8.15 -15.88 7.26
N THR A 17 -7.31 -15.31 8.16
CA THR A 17 -7.80 -14.56 9.32
C THR A 17 -7.55 -13.05 9.24
N CYS A 18 -6.80 -12.55 8.25
CA CYS A 18 -6.75 -11.13 7.89
C CYS A 18 -7.83 -10.74 6.85
N GLY A 19 -8.65 -11.67 6.42
CA GLY A 19 -9.94 -11.35 5.84
C GLY A 19 -10.96 -11.37 6.96
N ALA A 20 -11.66 -10.25 7.18
CA ALA A 20 -12.75 -10.03 8.11
C ALA A 20 -13.27 -11.29 8.81
N ALA A 21 -13.32 -11.31 10.14
CA ALA A 21 -13.91 -12.38 10.89
C ALA A 21 -15.20 -12.83 10.20
N LEU A 22 -15.16 -13.99 9.55
CA LEU A 22 -16.35 -14.64 9.01
C LEU A 22 -17.24 -14.97 10.21
N ARG A 23 -18.05 -14.00 10.62
CA ARG A 23 -19.28 -14.33 11.36
C ARG A 23 -20.12 -15.17 10.42
N GLU A 24 -20.60 -16.32 10.93
CA GLU A 24 -21.61 -17.11 10.24
C GLU A 24 -22.74 -16.18 9.74
N PRO A 25 -23.24 -16.37 8.52
CA PRO A 25 -24.29 -15.52 7.99
C PRO A 25 -25.53 -15.63 8.88
N ALA A 26 -25.79 -14.57 9.63
CA ALA A 26 -27.10 -14.39 10.22
C ALA A 26 -28.08 -14.24 9.06
N THR A 27 -29.10 -15.05 9.07
CA THR A 27 -30.22 -15.01 8.11
C THR A 27 -30.72 -13.58 7.97
N PRO A 28 -30.80 -13.00 6.77
CA PRO A 28 -31.23 -11.62 6.60
C PRO A 28 -32.67 -11.47 7.09
N VAL A 29 -32.84 -10.67 8.11
CA VAL A 29 -34.16 -10.14 8.48
C VAL A 29 -34.48 -9.05 7.46
N ARG A 30 -35.33 -9.43 6.53
CA ARG A 30 -35.91 -8.58 5.51
C ARG A 30 -36.64 -7.40 6.17
N ALA A 31 -36.09 -6.21 6.08
CA ALA A 31 -36.84 -4.99 6.34
C ALA A 31 -37.79 -4.76 5.15
N GLU A 32 -39.05 -5.13 5.32
CA GLU A 32 -40.10 -4.77 4.39
C GLU A 32 -40.44 -3.27 4.57
N THR A 33 -39.88 -2.44 3.70
CA THR A 33 -40.49 -1.15 3.43
C THR A 33 -41.58 -1.39 2.38
N GLU A 34 -42.81 -1.46 2.86
CA GLU A 34 -44.01 -1.47 1.99
C GLU A 34 -44.08 -0.15 1.18
N GLY A 35 -43.65 -0.20 -0.06
CA GLY A 35 -44.12 0.69 -1.09
C GLY A 35 -45.52 0.26 -1.54
N PRO A 36 -46.39 1.15 -2.00
CA PRO A 36 -47.76 0.82 -2.30
C PRO A 36 -47.88 -0.25 -3.39
N ALA A 37 -48.46 -1.37 -3.01
CA ALA A 37 -48.76 -2.47 -3.91
C ALA A 37 -49.80 -2.01 -4.95
N ALA A 38 -49.34 -1.76 -6.15
CA ALA A 38 -50.24 -1.67 -7.31
C ALA A 38 -50.70 -3.10 -7.64
N THR A 39 -51.93 -3.43 -7.28
CA THR A 39 -52.65 -4.61 -7.76
C THR A 39 -52.86 -4.50 -9.27
N ALA A 40 -51.95 -5.08 -10.03
CA ALA A 40 -52.14 -5.23 -11.47
C ALA A 40 -52.98 -6.48 -11.74
N ALA A 41 -54.04 -6.30 -12.53
CA ALA A 41 -54.84 -7.38 -13.05
C ALA A 41 -54.02 -8.29 -13.99
N PRO A 42 -54.23 -9.61 -14.02
CA PRO A 42 -53.50 -10.51 -14.88
C PRO A 42 -53.92 -10.37 -16.33
N GLY A 43 -52.98 -10.03 -17.24
CA GLY A 43 -53.19 -10.33 -18.65
C GLY A 43 -53.13 -9.19 -19.67
N ALA A 44 -52.22 -8.23 -19.52
CA ALA A 44 -51.77 -7.45 -20.68
C ALA A 44 -50.24 -7.53 -20.73
N GLU A 45 -49.66 -8.13 -21.77
CA GLU A 45 -48.25 -8.00 -22.10
C GLU A 45 -47.97 -6.50 -22.28
N ARG A 46 -47.23 -5.89 -21.35
CA ARG A 46 -46.83 -4.49 -21.51
C ARG A 46 -45.82 -4.42 -22.66
N GLU A 47 -46.02 -3.50 -23.55
CA GLU A 47 -45.08 -3.26 -24.64
C GLU A 47 -43.70 -2.86 -24.06
N PRO A 48 -42.58 -3.28 -24.69
CA PRO A 48 -41.26 -2.84 -24.32
C PRO A 48 -41.14 -1.32 -24.34
N VAL A 49 -40.31 -0.74 -23.45
CA VAL A 49 -40.04 0.70 -23.42
C VAL A 49 -39.37 1.15 -24.72
N ASP A 50 -39.57 2.43 -25.08
CA ASP A 50 -38.83 3.05 -26.17
C ASP A 50 -37.39 3.35 -25.74
N LEU A 51 -36.40 2.68 -26.32
CA LEU A 51 -34.99 2.90 -26.05
C LEU A 51 -34.51 4.33 -26.30
N GLU A 52 -35.14 5.04 -27.24
CA GLU A 52 -34.83 6.44 -27.51
C GLU A 52 -35.09 7.34 -26.29
N ALA A 53 -36.11 7.01 -25.48
CA ALA A 53 -36.36 7.71 -24.23
C ALA A 53 -35.29 7.57 -23.16
N TYR A 54 -34.47 6.52 -23.26
CA TYR A 54 -33.38 6.25 -22.33
C TYR A 54 -32.03 6.72 -22.84
N VAL A 55 -31.89 7.23 -24.05
CA VAL A 55 -30.64 7.81 -24.55
C VAL A 55 -30.28 9.02 -23.70
N GLY A 56 -29.06 8.99 -23.13
CA GLY A 56 -28.58 10.06 -22.27
C GLY A 56 -27.42 9.61 -21.37
N PHE A 57 -26.98 10.55 -20.57
CA PHE A 57 -25.97 10.33 -19.51
C PHE A 57 -26.65 10.49 -18.15
N TYR A 58 -26.36 9.56 -17.26
CA TYR A 58 -26.92 9.49 -15.91
C TYR A 58 -25.81 9.31 -14.89
N ALA A 59 -25.95 9.97 -13.74
CA ALA A 59 -24.99 9.86 -12.64
C ALA A 59 -25.72 9.99 -11.29
N ASN A 60 -25.14 9.39 -10.26
CA ASN A 60 -25.59 9.55 -8.87
C ASN A 60 -24.57 10.34 -8.03
N GLU A 61 -24.84 10.50 -6.75
CA GLU A 61 -23.93 11.18 -5.81
C GLU A 61 -22.68 10.36 -5.50
N THR A 62 -22.74 9.03 -5.67
CA THR A 62 -21.60 8.11 -5.45
C THR A 62 -20.72 7.95 -6.69
N LEU A 63 -20.88 8.81 -7.69
CA LEU A 63 -20.11 8.85 -8.94
C LEU A 63 -20.32 7.63 -9.87
N ASP A 64 -21.33 6.80 -9.63
CA ASP A 64 -21.70 5.78 -10.60
C ASP A 64 -22.35 6.43 -11.81
N THR A 65 -22.04 5.93 -13.00
CA THR A 65 -22.57 6.51 -14.24
C THR A 65 -23.16 5.47 -15.17
N VAL A 66 -24.18 5.89 -15.93
CA VAL A 66 -24.75 5.13 -17.05
C VAL A 66 -24.81 6.03 -18.26
N THR A 67 -24.30 5.56 -19.38
CA THR A 67 -24.43 6.23 -20.67
C THR A 67 -25.18 5.33 -21.64
N ILE A 68 -26.22 5.81 -22.27
CA ILE A 68 -26.93 5.11 -23.36
C ILE A 68 -26.85 5.98 -24.59
N GLU A 69 -26.27 5.45 -25.66
CA GLU A 69 -26.04 6.15 -26.92
C GLU A 69 -26.70 5.40 -28.07
N LYS A 70 -27.23 6.18 -29.05
CA LYS A 70 -27.66 5.63 -30.32
C LYS A 70 -26.49 5.54 -31.29
N THR A 71 -26.27 4.38 -31.85
CA THR A 71 -25.22 4.10 -32.84
C THR A 71 -25.82 3.81 -34.21
N ALA A 72 -24.98 3.63 -35.23
CA ALA A 72 -25.42 3.24 -36.56
C ALA A 72 -26.10 1.86 -36.60
N ASP A 73 -25.68 0.96 -35.68
CA ASP A 73 -26.11 -0.44 -35.63
C ASP A 73 -27.10 -0.73 -34.47
N GLY A 74 -27.61 0.33 -33.77
CA GLY A 74 -28.52 0.14 -32.67
C GLY A 74 -28.24 1.07 -31.48
N TYR A 75 -28.08 0.48 -30.29
CA TYR A 75 -27.80 1.22 -29.06
C TYR A 75 -26.58 0.61 -28.37
N ARG A 76 -25.79 1.48 -27.75
CA ARG A 76 -24.65 1.12 -26.87
C ARG A 76 -24.98 1.59 -25.46
N MET A 77 -24.56 0.80 -24.46
CA MET A 77 -24.65 1.17 -23.05
C MET A 77 -23.28 1.01 -22.41
N LEU A 78 -22.93 1.99 -21.60
CA LEU A 78 -21.72 1.98 -20.76
C LEU A 78 -22.19 2.17 -19.32
N ILE A 79 -21.66 1.37 -18.43
CA ILE A 79 -21.91 1.49 -16.99
C ILE A 79 -20.54 1.63 -16.32
N SER A 80 -20.35 2.67 -15.53
CA SER A 80 -19.20 2.78 -14.63
C SER A 80 -19.72 2.72 -13.20
N VAL A 81 -19.31 1.71 -12.48
CA VAL A 81 -19.50 1.62 -11.03
C VAL A 81 -18.21 2.14 -10.40
N TYR A 82 -18.34 3.25 -9.70
CA TYR A 82 -17.19 4.02 -9.22
C TYR A 82 -16.20 3.16 -8.43
N ARG A 83 -14.92 3.22 -8.84
CA ARG A 83 -13.80 2.45 -8.27
C ARG A 83 -13.94 0.92 -8.32
N LEU A 84 -14.98 0.39 -8.94
CA LEU A 84 -15.20 -1.05 -9.01
C LEU A 84 -14.98 -1.59 -10.42
N THR A 85 -15.70 -1.09 -11.43
CA THR A 85 -15.62 -1.61 -12.81
C THR A 85 -16.26 -0.69 -13.82
N SER A 86 -15.85 -0.87 -15.09
CA SER A 86 -16.56 -0.33 -16.26
C SER A 86 -17.04 -1.48 -17.14
N LEU A 87 -18.32 -1.46 -17.48
CA LEU A 87 -18.98 -2.43 -18.36
C LEU A 87 -19.27 -1.73 -19.68
N GLU A 88 -18.52 -2.05 -20.73
CA GLU A 88 -18.55 -1.32 -22.00
C GLU A 88 -18.98 -2.16 -23.20
N GLU A 89 -18.76 -3.47 -23.13
CA GLU A 89 -19.05 -4.41 -24.21
C GLU A 89 -20.32 -5.23 -23.91
N GLY A 90 -21.29 -5.18 -24.81
CA GLY A 90 -22.51 -5.94 -24.59
C GLY A 90 -23.62 -5.61 -25.57
N THR A 91 -24.81 -6.15 -25.33
CA THR A 91 -26.00 -5.96 -26.12
C THR A 91 -27.09 -5.28 -25.33
N VAL A 92 -27.69 -4.26 -25.89
CA VAL A 92 -28.78 -3.49 -25.31
C VAL A 92 -30.11 -3.95 -25.89
N SER A 93 -31.11 -4.16 -25.04
CA SER A 93 -32.48 -4.50 -25.46
C SER A 93 -33.50 -3.85 -24.54
N ALA A 94 -34.72 -3.62 -25.06
CA ALA A 94 -35.85 -3.09 -24.30
C ALA A 94 -36.68 -4.23 -23.69
N THR A 95 -37.21 -3.98 -22.50
CA THR A 95 -38.24 -4.78 -21.84
C THR A 95 -39.43 -3.86 -21.45
N ALA A 96 -40.46 -4.42 -20.89
CA ALA A 96 -41.56 -3.63 -20.34
C ALA A 96 -41.19 -2.85 -19.07
N GLU A 97 -40.09 -3.16 -18.43
CA GLU A 97 -39.62 -2.56 -17.17
C GLU A 97 -38.50 -1.52 -17.39
N GLY A 98 -37.79 -1.60 -18.51
CA GLY A 98 -36.65 -0.72 -18.80
C GLY A 98 -35.71 -1.29 -19.85
N VAL A 99 -34.45 -0.90 -19.76
CA VAL A 99 -33.34 -1.29 -20.64
C VAL A 99 -32.59 -2.46 -20.01
N VAL A 100 -32.32 -3.50 -20.77
CA VAL A 100 -31.48 -4.64 -20.33
C VAL A 100 -30.17 -4.62 -21.09
N PHE A 101 -29.09 -4.67 -20.35
CA PHE A 101 -27.73 -4.75 -20.85
C PHE A 101 -27.14 -6.12 -20.51
N ARG A 102 -26.76 -6.88 -21.55
CA ARG A 102 -26.07 -8.16 -21.40
C ARG A 102 -24.62 -7.97 -21.77
N THR A 103 -23.77 -8.22 -20.80
CA THR A 103 -22.34 -7.94 -20.85
C THR A 103 -21.54 -9.07 -20.21
N VAL A 104 -20.29 -8.82 -19.94
CA VAL A 104 -19.40 -9.68 -19.12
C VAL A 104 -18.82 -8.86 -17.97
N ASP A 105 -18.55 -9.52 -16.85
CA ASP A 105 -17.86 -8.93 -15.73
C ASP A 105 -16.34 -8.77 -15.98
N ALA A 106 -15.61 -8.21 -15.02
CA ALA A 106 -14.17 -8.02 -15.09
C ALA A 106 -13.38 -9.34 -15.24
N ALA A 107 -13.98 -10.48 -14.91
CA ALA A 107 -13.39 -11.82 -15.08
C ALA A 107 -13.81 -12.49 -16.42
N GLY A 108 -14.64 -11.84 -17.21
CA GLY A 108 -15.17 -12.33 -18.48
C GLY A 108 -16.38 -13.28 -18.35
N ALA A 109 -16.98 -13.39 -17.15
CA ALA A 109 -18.19 -14.18 -16.95
C ALA A 109 -19.45 -13.38 -17.36
N PRO A 110 -20.50 -14.05 -17.90
CA PRO A 110 -21.74 -13.37 -18.30
C PRO A 110 -22.41 -12.62 -17.17
N MET A 111 -22.85 -11.39 -17.45
CA MET A 111 -23.57 -10.53 -16.54
C MET A 111 -24.78 -9.90 -17.25
N THR A 112 -25.89 -9.79 -16.55
CA THR A 112 -27.08 -9.09 -17.03
C THR A 112 -27.48 -8.02 -16.04
N VAL A 113 -27.65 -6.78 -16.54
CA VAL A 113 -28.02 -5.61 -15.75
C VAL A 113 -29.25 -4.97 -16.35
N SER A 114 -30.26 -4.64 -15.53
CA SER A 114 -31.42 -3.85 -15.90
C SER A 114 -31.25 -2.40 -15.44
N PHE A 115 -31.54 -1.47 -16.34
CA PHE A 115 -31.60 -0.04 -16.06
C PHE A 115 -33.08 0.42 -16.25
N TYR A 116 -33.65 0.95 -15.20
CA TYR A 116 -35.07 1.27 -15.13
C TYR A 116 -35.32 2.56 -14.32
N GLY A 117 -36.49 3.16 -14.54
CA GLY A 117 -36.89 4.38 -13.88
C GLY A 117 -37.70 5.27 -14.83
N ASP A 118 -38.23 6.34 -14.28
CA ASP A 118 -38.96 7.35 -15.04
C ASP A 118 -38.70 8.77 -14.49
N GLY A 119 -38.69 9.75 -15.38
CA GLY A 119 -38.54 11.15 -14.99
C GLY A 119 -37.18 11.48 -14.39
N ASP A 120 -37.13 11.66 -13.08
CA ASP A 120 -35.94 12.21 -12.37
C ASP A 120 -35.12 11.16 -11.62
N ALA A 121 -35.60 9.91 -11.53
CA ALA A 121 -34.91 8.87 -10.75
C ALA A 121 -34.79 7.54 -11.52
N TYR A 122 -33.56 7.08 -11.67
CA TYR A 122 -33.23 5.81 -12.32
C TYR A 122 -32.41 4.94 -11.41
N ALA A 123 -32.39 3.63 -11.68
CA ALA A 123 -31.58 2.67 -10.97
C ALA A 123 -31.07 1.57 -11.91
N LEU A 124 -29.95 1.00 -11.55
CA LEU A 124 -29.40 -0.26 -12.07
C LEU A 124 -29.77 -1.39 -11.13
N ARG A 125 -30.07 -2.57 -11.67
CA ARG A 125 -30.20 -3.82 -10.92
C ARG A 125 -29.42 -4.92 -11.64
N VAL A 126 -28.60 -5.62 -10.90
CA VAL A 126 -27.88 -6.80 -11.41
C VAL A 126 -28.84 -7.98 -11.40
N ASP A 127 -29.28 -8.43 -12.57
CA ASP A 127 -30.22 -9.53 -12.70
C ASP A 127 -29.55 -10.90 -12.72
N GLU A 128 -28.33 -11.00 -13.30
CA GLU A 128 -27.50 -12.20 -13.35
C GLU A 128 -26.03 -11.79 -13.18
N SER A 129 -25.37 -12.39 -12.21
CA SER A 129 -23.93 -12.26 -11.98
C SER A 129 -23.42 -13.40 -11.13
N THR A 130 -22.20 -13.86 -11.41
CA THR A 130 -21.43 -14.75 -10.55
C THR A 130 -20.25 -14.03 -9.90
N TRP A 131 -20.12 -12.73 -10.14
CA TRP A 131 -19.04 -11.92 -9.62
C TRP A 131 -19.32 -11.46 -8.19
N PRO A 132 -18.45 -11.81 -7.20
CA PRO A 132 -18.72 -11.53 -5.78
C PRO A 132 -18.77 -10.03 -5.42
N LEU A 133 -18.14 -9.18 -6.23
CA LEU A 133 -18.10 -7.73 -5.97
C LEU A 133 -19.31 -6.98 -6.55
N LEU A 134 -20.11 -7.64 -7.41
CA LEU A 134 -21.34 -7.08 -7.96
C LEU A 134 -22.35 -8.23 -8.09
N GLU A 135 -22.90 -8.65 -6.95
CA GLU A 135 -23.74 -9.83 -6.83
C GLU A 135 -25.11 -9.66 -7.49
N GLN A 136 -25.73 -10.78 -7.87
CA GLN A 136 -27.11 -10.78 -8.33
C GLN A 136 -28.05 -10.18 -7.27
N GLY A 137 -28.89 -9.25 -7.68
CA GLY A 137 -29.81 -8.53 -6.81
C GLY A 137 -29.28 -7.18 -6.32
N THR A 138 -28.01 -6.85 -6.55
CA THR A 138 -27.45 -5.53 -6.24
C THR A 138 -28.24 -4.44 -7.00
N VAL A 139 -28.59 -3.38 -6.28
CA VAL A 139 -29.29 -2.19 -6.84
C VAL A 139 -28.45 -0.95 -6.59
N ILE A 140 -28.12 -0.24 -7.67
CA ILE A 140 -27.46 1.07 -7.64
C ILE A 140 -28.52 2.11 -8.00
N GLY A 141 -28.95 2.86 -7.03
CA GLY A 141 -30.02 3.86 -7.14
C GLY A 141 -29.52 5.29 -7.25
N GLY A 142 -30.46 6.23 -7.24
CA GLY A 142 -30.16 7.66 -7.22
C GLY A 142 -29.56 8.21 -8.52
N LEU A 143 -29.61 7.45 -9.63
CA LEU A 143 -29.13 7.90 -10.92
C LEU A 143 -30.08 8.95 -11.50
N GLU A 144 -29.57 10.14 -11.75
CA GLU A 144 -30.30 11.25 -12.35
C GLU A 144 -29.78 11.54 -13.75
N ARG A 145 -30.68 11.92 -14.67
CA ARG A 145 -30.26 12.34 -16.00
C ARG A 145 -29.51 13.67 -15.92
N THR A 146 -28.29 13.70 -16.42
CA THR A 146 -27.42 14.88 -16.41
C THR A 146 -26.63 14.97 -17.72
N THR A 147 -25.63 15.82 -17.79
CA THR A 147 -24.69 15.86 -18.92
C THR A 147 -23.28 15.53 -18.49
N PRO A 148 -22.43 14.99 -19.40
CA PRO A 148 -21.02 14.75 -19.09
C PRO A 148 -20.31 16.01 -18.55
N GLU A 149 -20.65 17.20 -19.06
CA GLU A 149 -20.06 18.46 -18.63
C GLU A 149 -20.51 18.85 -17.22
N ALA A 150 -21.80 18.67 -16.88
CA ALA A 150 -22.32 18.96 -15.54
C ALA A 150 -21.78 17.95 -14.53
N TYR A 151 -21.64 16.68 -14.93
CA TYR A 151 -20.98 15.64 -14.12
C TYR A 151 -19.50 15.95 -13.91
N ALA A 152 -18.76 16.29 -14.99
CA ALA A 152 -17.37 16.68 -14.91
C ALA A 152 -17.16 17.93 -14.04
N ALA A 153 -18.07 18.91 -14.11
CA ALA A 153 -18.02 20.09 -13.24
C ALA A 153 -18.28 19.75 -11.77
N ARG A 154 -19.18 18.78 -11.49
CA ARG A 154 -19.43 18.28 -10.13
C ARG A 154 -18.24 17.45 -9.63
N SER A 155 -17.74 16.53 -10.44
CA SER A 155 -16.55 15.72 -10.17
C SER A 155 -15.32 16.61 -10.01
N ALA A 156 -15.17 17.66 -10.83
CA ALA A 156 -14.07 18.63 -10.67
C ALA A 156 -14.25 19.55 -9.45
N ALA A 157 -15.48 19.78 -8.98
CA ALA A 157 -15.72 20.48 -7.72
C ALA A 157 -15.39 19.58 -6.51
N GLU A 158 -15.61 18.28 -6.66
CA GLU A 158 -15.14 17.27 -5.70
C GLU A 158 -13.63 17.00 -5.88
N ASP A 159 -13.11 17.05 -7.11
CA ASP A 159 -11.67 17.00 -7.42
C ASP A 159 -10.91 18.27 -6.94
N PHE A 160 -11.61 19.41 -6.80
CA PHE A 160 -11.01 20.60 -6.16
C PHE A 160 -10.85 20.42 -4.64
N GLU A 161 -11.54 19.45 -4.05
CA GLU A 161 -11.26 18.93 -2.70
C GLU A 161 -10.31 17.72 -2.71
N ARG A 162 -9.80 17.28 -3.86
CA ARG A 162 -8.70 16.33 -3.92
C ARG A 162 -7.42 17.08 -3.57
N GLY A 163 -6.88 16.79 -2.41
CA GLY A 163 -5.60 17.30 -1.97
C GLY A 163 -4.43 16.78 -2.82
N ASP A 164 -3.26 16.79 -2.26
CA ASP A 164 -2.05 16.29 -2.89
C ASP A 164 -2.18 14.78 -3.18
N ILE A 165 -2.68 14.45 -4.37
CA ILE A 165 -2.86 13.07 -4.81
C ILE A 165 -1.48 12.47 -5.06
N ILE A 166 -1.19 11.41 -4.30
CA ILE A 166 0.00 10.60 -4.50
C ILE A 166 -0.41 9.36 -5.31
N ASP A 167 -0.91 9.56 -6.51
CA ASP A 167 -1.04 8.46 -7.46
C ASP A 167 0.29 8.32 -8.20
N PRO A 168 0.91 7.13 -8.24
CA PRO A 168 2.12 6.88 -9.02
C PRO A 168 1.95 7.20 -10.52
N ALA A 169 0.73 7.09 -11.05
CA ALA A 169 0.40 7.49 -12.41
C ALA A 169 0.36 9.01 -12.59
N ASP A 170 0.06 9.74 -11.52
CA ASP A 170 0.03 11.21 -11.46
C ASP A 170 1.35 11.79 -10.92
N ALA A 171 2.34 10.94 -10.58
CA ALA A 171 3.68 11.38 -10.19
C ALA A 171 4.23 12.25 -11.34
N ALA A 172 4.27 13.54 -11.09
CA ALA A 172 4.50 14.57 -12.08
C ALA A 172 5.78 14.29 -12.89
N ASP A 173 5.74 14.61 -14.19
CA ASP A 173 6.93 14.61 -15.05
C ASP A 173 7.99 15.63 -14.54
N GLU A 174 7.60 16.54 -13.66
CA GLU A 174 8.45 17.54 -13.02
C GLU A 174 8.68 17.20 -11.54
N PRO A 175 9.92 17.31 -11.05
CA PRO A 175 10.22 17.08 -9.63
C PRO A 175 9.42 18.02 -8.72
N ARG A 176 8.87 17.50 -7.63
CA ARG A 176 8.14 18.25 -6.59
C ARG A 176 9.08 18.71 -5.48
N GLY A 177 10.11 17.93 -5.16
CA GLY A 177 11.09 18.18 -4.11
C GLY A 177 12.52 18.35 -4.62
N HIS A 178 13.45 18.63 -3.70
CA HIS A 178 14.87 18.86 -3.97
C HIS A 178 15.76 17.95 -3.10
N TYR A 179 15.35 16.69 -2.91
CA TYR A 179 16.11 15.71 -2.13
C TYR A 179 17.38 15.31 -2.86
N VAL A 180 18.48 15.25 -2.12
CA VAL A 180 19.80 14.85 -2.61
C VAL A 180 20.22 13.59 -1.85
N PHE A 181 20.65 12.60 -2.57
CA PHE A 181 21.12 11.33 -2.01
C PHE A 181 22.25 11.53 -0.99
N GLN A 182 22.07 10.92 0.18
CA GLN A 182 23.02 10.95 1.28
C GLN A 182 23.61 9.54 1.49
N PRO A 183 24.85 9.28 1.09
CA PRO A 183 25.46 7.97 1.27
C PRO A 183 25.71 7.63 2.75
N LYS A 184 25.78 8.64 3.61
CA LYS A 184 26.04 8.51 5.03
C LYS A 184 24.78 8.75 5.85
N VAL A 185 23.87 7.80 5.83
CA VAL A 185 22.76 7.75 6.79
C VAL A 185 23.00 6.63 7.79
N CYS A 186 22.53 6.85 9.01
CA CYS A 186 22.51 5.85 10.07
C CYS A 186 21.18 6.00 10.80
N SER A 187 20.49 4.90 11.05
CA SER A 187 19.29 4.94 11.84
C SER A 187 19.60 5.41 13.26
N VAL A 188 18.86 6.42 13.74
CA VAL A 188 18.95 6.92 15.11
C VAL A 188 18.74 5.80 16.12
N TYR A 189 17.84 4.89 15.83
CA TYR A 189 17.57 3.71 16.66
C TYR A 189 18.80 2.79 16.79
N LEU A 190 19.57 2.60 15.71
CA LEU A 190 20.79 1.81 15.76
C LEU A 190 21.88 2.55 16.56
N GLU A 191 21.95 3.88 16.46
CA GLU A 191 22.87 4.66 17.28
C GLU A 191 22.52 4.58 18.78
N GLU A 192 21.24 4.66 19.11
CA GLU A 192 20.76 4.53 20.51
C GLU A 192 21.02 3.15 21.10
N VAL A 193 20.82 2.09 20.31
CA VAL A 193 21.04 0.69 20.77
C VAL A 193 22.52 0.33 20.87
N PHE A 194 23.31 0.71 19.86
CA PHE A 194 24.72 0.26 19.75
C PHE A 194 25.75 1.32 20.13
N GLY A 195 25.32 2.57 20.24
CA GLY A 195 26.18 3.71 20.56
C GLY A 195 26.88 4.33 19.34
N LYS A 196 27.43 5.53 19.54
CA LYS A 196 28.05 6.34 18.49
C LYS A 196 29.21 5.65 17.77
N THR A 197 30.03 4.89 18.48
CA THR A 197 31.16 4.18 17.89
C THR A 197 30.74 3.22 16.77
N MET A 198 29.56 2.62 16.88
CA MET A 198 29.01 1.74 15.84
C MET A 198 28.69 2.54 14.57
N CYS A 199 27.96 3.65 14.69
CA CYS A 199 27.65 4.51 13.55
C CYS A 199 28.90 5.20 12.96
N GLU A 200 29.87 5.60 13.78
CA GLU A 200 31.16 6.13 13.30
C GLU A 200 31.90 5.06 12.48
N THR A 201 31.89 3.82 12.94
CA THR A 201 32.50 2.70 12.21
C THR A 201 31.78 2.41 10.90
N TRP A 202 30.44 2.49 10.91
CA TRP A 202 29.64 2.44 9.69
C TRP A 202 30.04 3.53 8.69
N TYR A 203 30.17 4.77 9.14
CA TYR A 203 30.59 5.87 8.26
C TYR A 203 32.01 5.68 7.72
N ASN A 204 32.92 5.07 8.50
CA ASN A 204 34.25 4.71 8.02
C ASN A 204 34.21 3.66 6.89
N LEU A 205 33.29 2.67 6.99
CA LEU A 205 33.07 1.71 5.92
C LEU A 205 32.53 2.40 4.66
N VAL A 206 31.51 3.26 4.79
CA VAL A 206 30.96 4.03 3.65
C VAL A 206 32.04 4.88 2.98
N ASP A 207 32.86 5.59 3.77
CA ASP A 207 33.98 6.38 3.23
C ASP A 207 35.00 5.53 2.50
N ALA A 208 35.31 4.34 3.00
CA ALA A 208 36.22 3.42 2.35
C ALA A 208 35.65 2.94 1.00
N VAL A 209 34.38 2.54 0.96
CA VAL A 209 33.72 2.12 -0.27
C VAL A 209 33.66 3.26 -1.29
N MET A 210 33.23 4.46 -0.87
CA MET A 210 33.17 5.64 -1.73
C MET A 210 34.55 6.04 -2.27
N ALA A 211 35.62 5.72 -1.55
CA ALA A 211 37.01 5.95 -1.98
C ALA A 211 37.64 4.78 -2.75
N GLY A 212 36.90 3.70 -3.01
CA GLY A 212 37.39 2.51 -3.69
C GLY A 212 38.42 1.70 -2.88
N LYS A 213 38.41 1.82 -1.54
CA LYS A 213 39.30 1.10 -0.64
C LYS A 213 38.60 -0.18 -0.17
N ASP A 214 39.37 -1.15 0.30
CA ASP A 214 38.92 -2.44 0.84
C ASP A 214 39.18 -2.57 2.36
N THR A 215 39.55 -1.48 3.00
CA THR A 215 39.85 -1.41 4.45
C THR A 215 39.28 -0.11 5.06
N PHE A 216 38.88 -0.22 6.33
CA PHE A 216 38.32 0.91 7.08
C PHE A 216 38.70 0.85 8.56
N ALA A 217 38.65 1.97 9.28
CA ALA A 217 38.86 2.01 10.71
C ALA A 217 37.70 1.33 11.45
N CYS A 218 38.02 0.30 12.25
CA CYS A 218 37.10 -0.46 13.05
C CYS A 218 37.76 -0.89 14.34
N PRO A 219 37.19 -0.66 15.53
CA PRO A 219 37.86 -0.89 16.80
C PRO A 219 38.13 -2.38 17.11
N ASP A 220 37.17 -3.23 16.81
CA ASP A 220 37.20 -4.66 17.16
C ASP A 220 36.30 -5.51 16.27
N GLN A 221 36.39 -6.83 16.41
CA GLN A 221 35.66 -7.82 15.65
C GLN A 221 34.14 -7.75 15.93
N HIS A 222 33.74 -7.52 17.18
CA HIS A 222 32.33 -7.38 17.53
C HIS A 222 31.66 -6.22 16.77
N THR A 223 32.30 -5.05 16.73
CA THR A 223 31.83 -3.90 15.96
C THR A 223 31.78 -4.21 14.46
N TYR A 224 32.78 -4.92 13.94
CA TYR A 224 32.82 -5.34 12.54
C TYR A 224 31.62 -6.25 12.19
N ASP A 225 31.33 -7.26 13.03
CA ASP A 225 30.26 -8.22 12.77
C ASP A 225 28.87 -7.55 12.74
N TRP A 226 28.65 -6.57 13.62
CA TRP A 226 27.41 -5.78 13.59
C TRP A 226 27.34 -4.86 12.37
N VAL A 227 28.41 -4.10 12.09
CA VAL A 227 28.44 -3.14 10.98
C VAL A 227 28.26 -3.87 9.65
N MET A 228 29.00 -4.95 9.40
CA MET A 228 28.90 -5.69 8.14
C MET A 228 27.58 -6.46 8.01
N GLY A 229 27.01 -6.94 9.13
CA GLY A 229 25.82 -7.77 9.13
C GLY A 229 24.50 -7.03 9.07
N GLN A 230 24.45 -5.78 9.51
CA GLN A 230 23.17 -5.09 9.67
C GLN A 230 23.06 -3.76 8.93
N PHE A 231 24.14 -3.00 8.86
CA PHE A 231 24.06 -1.63 8.36
C PHE A 231 23.91 -1.53 6.84
N PRO A 232 24.56 -2.38 6.01
CA PRO A 232 24.36 -2.31 4.56
C PRO A 232 22.87 -2.39 4.16
N GLU A 233 22.16 -3.40 4.61
CA GLU A 233 20.75 -3.62 4.27
C GLU A 233 19.85 -2.45 4.71
N ARG A 234 20.14 -1.85 5.86
CA ARG A 234 19.32 -0.80 6.46
C ARG A 234 19.70 0.61 6.03
N CYS A 235 21.00 0.87 5.91
CA CYS A 235 21.53 2.23 5.81
C CYS A 235 22.18 2.54 4.46
N PHE A 236 22.41 1.52 3.62
CA PHE A 236 22.92 1.70 2.26
C PHE A 236 22.73 0.42 1.43
N PRO A 237 21.49 0.09 1.03
CA PRO A 237 21.11 -1.22 0.49
C PRO A 237 21.95 -1.72 -0.70
N VAL A 238 22.41 -0.85 -1.60
CA VAL A 238 23.24 -1.26 -2.73
C VAL A 238 24.54 -1.97 -2.31
N LEU A 239 25.04 -1.71 -1.08
CA LEU A 239 26.24 -2.34 -0.59
C LEU A 239 26.09 -3.85 -0.39
N THR A 240 24.88 -4.35 -0.18
CA THR A 240 24.62 -5.80 -0.05
C THR A 240 25.04 -6.57 -1.29
N GLU A 241 24.98 -5.94 -2.47
CA GLU A 241 25.41 -6.53 -3.74
C GLU A 241 26.86 -6.22 -4.12
N LEU A 242 27.49 -5.25 -3.45
CA LEU A 242 28.80 -4.75 -3.86
C LEU A 242 29.93 -5.26 -2.99
N ILE A 243 29.65 -5.50 -1.70
CA ILE A 243 30.68 -5.91 -0.74
C ILE A 243 30.29 -7.17 0.03
N ASP A 244 31.30 -7.84 0.56
CA ASP A 244 31.15 -9.01 1.42
C ASP A 244 32.15 -8.95 2.57
N TYR A 245 31.94 -9.82 3.56
CA TYR A 245 32.91 -10.00 4.64
C TYR A 245 34.30 -10.30 4.07
N ALA A 246 35.32 -9.99 4.84
CA ALA A 246 36.67 -10.41 4.52
C ALA A 246 36.78 -11.95 4.40
N TRP A 247 37.68 -12.40 3.56
CA TRP A 247 37.97 -13.85 3.38
C TRP A 247 38.20 -14.59 4.70
N ASP A 248 39.02 -13.99 5.61
CA ASP A 248 39.22 -14.49 6.96
C ASP A 248 38.40 -13.70 7.95
N ARG A 249 37.12 -14.08 8.05
CA ARG A 249 36.11 -13.34 8.79
C ARG A 249 36.45 -13.22 10.30
N GLU A 250 36.96 -14.27 10.89
CA GLU A 250 37.29 -14.30 12.35
C GLU A 250 38.45 -13.37 12.71
N HIS A 251 39.26 -13.00 11.72
CA HIS A 251 40.42 -12.13 11.88
C HIS A 251 40.36 -10.90 10.96
N SER A 252 39.16 -10.43 10.66
CA SER A 252 38.94 -9.30 9.77
C SER A 252 39.52 -8.00 10.33
N VAL A 253 39.59 -7.84 11.66
CA VAL A 253 40.05 -6.64 12.33
C VAL A 253 41.46 -6.89 12.91
N ARG A 254 42.42 -6.04 12.49
CA ARG A 254 43.79 -6.08 13.00
C ARG A 254 44.27 -4.65 13.29
N ASN A 255 44.71 -4.42 14.54
CA ASN A 255 45.23 -3.11 14.98
C ASN A 255 44.27 -1.94 14.68
N GLY A 256 42.96 -2.09 14.87
CA GLY A 256 41.97 -1.06 14.66
C GLY A 256 41.64 -0.80 13.18
N VAL A 257 42.03 -1.71 12.28
CA VAL A 257 41.68 -1.65 10.85
C VAL A 257 40.96 -2.93 10.46
N ALA A 258 39.80 -2.80 9.88
CA ALA A 258 39.03 -3.90 9.30
C ALA A 258 39.24 -3.98 7.78
N SER A 259 39.00 -5.16 7.22
CA SER A 259 38.97 -5.38 5.78
C SER A 259 37.64 -5.99 5.33
N PHE A 260 37.30 -5.79 4.08
CA PHE A 260 36.16 -6.40 3.39
C PHE A 260 36.55 -6.75 1.94
N THR A 261 35.70 -7.43 1.21
CA THR A 261 35.94 -7.79 -0.20
C THR A 261 34.87 -7.16 -1.09
N TYR A 262 35.26 -6.76 -2.28
CA TYR A 262 34.29 -6.38 -3.31
C TYR A 262 33.80 -7.62 -4.05
N ARG A 263 32.49 -7.71 -4.31
CA ARG A 263 31.86 -8.74 -5.14
C ARG A 263 32.00 -8.44 -6.63
N VAL A 264 32.24 -7.17 -6.98
CA VAL A 264 32.38 -6.65 -8.35
C VAL A 264 33.62 -5.77 -8.44
N PRO A 265 34.15 -5.45 -9.64
CA PRO A 265 35.21 -4.46 -9.78
C PRO A 265 34.84 -3.10 -9.15
N VAL A 266 35.84 -2.41 -8.59
CA VAL A 266 35.64 -1.16 -7.85
C VAL A 266 34.99 -0.06 -8.72
N ASP A 267 35.34 0.03 -9.97
CA ASP A 267 34.74 0.96 -10.92
C ASP A 267 33.29 0.63 -11.23
N GLU A 268 32.94 -0.65 -11.30
CA GLU A 268 31.54 -1.10 -11.40
C GLU A 268 30.76 -0.79 -10.11
N ALA A 269 31.35 -1.01 -8.96
CA ALA A 269 30.74 -0.65 -7.67
C ALA A 269 30.41 0.85 -7.60
N ALA A 270 31.35 1.71 -7.99
CA ALA A 270 31.16 3.15 -8.04
C ALA A 270 30.04 3.55 -9.01
N ALA A 271 29.92 2.91 -10.18
CA ALA A 271 28.87 3.16 -11.13
C ALA A 271 27.49 2.75 -10.59
N ARG A 272 27.37 1.58 -9.92
CA ARG A 272 26.13 1.10 -9.32
C ARG A 272 25.70 2.00 -8.15
N ILE A 273 26.61 2.46 -7.31
CA ILE A 273 26.33 3.41 -6.23
C ILE A 273 25.74 4.71 -6.80
N LYS A 274 26.35 5.24 -7.88
CA LYS A 274 25.83 6.44 -8.53
C LYS A 274 24.44 6.24 -9.09
N ALA A 275 24.19 5.13 -9.78
CA ALA A 275 22.88 4.79 -10.33
C ALA A 275 21.83 4.65 -9.22
N PHE A 276 22.19 4.00 -8.12
CA PHE A 276 21.33 3.87 -6.94
C PHE A 276 20.98 5.23 -6.34
N GLY A 277 21.98 6.12 -6.17
CA GLY A 277 21.73 7.48 -5.68
C GLY A 277 20.74 8.25 -6.55
N THR A 278 20.92 8.20 -7.88
CA THR A 278 19.99 8.83 -8.83
C THR A 278 18.57 8.26 -8.71
N MET A 279 18.42 6.95 -8.54
CA MET A 279 17.11 6.31 -8.36
C MET A 279 16.42 6.75 -7.06
N ILE A 280 17.18 6.91 -5.97
CA ILE A 280 16.64 7.42 -4.70
C ILE A 280 16.18 8.86 -4.84
N GLU A 281 17.02 9.74 -5.42
CA GLU A 281 16.69 11.13 -5.69
C GLU A 281 15.43 11.26 -6.54
N ASP A 282 15.34 10.48 -7.62
CA ASP A 282 14.24 10.52 -8.56
C ASP A 282 12.90 10.19 -7.90
N ILE A 283 12.85 9.17 -7.06
CA ILE A 283 11.61 8.79 -6.36
C ILE A 283 11.24 9.80 -5.28
N LEU A 284 12.20 10.21 -4.43
CA LEU A 284 11.91 11.18 -3.39
C LEU A 284 11.42 12.51 -3.97
N ASN A 285 12.07 12.99 -5.03
CA ASN A 285 11.71 14.26 -5.67
C ASN A 285 10.37 14.22 -6.43
N ARG A 286 9.91 13.05 -6.84
CA ARG A 286 8.59 12.88 -7.45
C ARG A 286 7.46 12.72 -6.44
N VAL A 287 7.74 12.11 -5.29
CA VAL A 287 6.73 11.72 -4.30
C VAL A 287 6.58 12.76 -3.21
N LEU A 288 7.66 13.44 -2.82
CA LEU A 288 7.69 14.33 -1.67
C LEU A 288 7.89 15.79 -2.09
N GLU A 289 7.28 16.70 -1.36
CA GLU A 289 7.62 18.12 -1.39
C GLU A 289 8.58 18.49 -0.24
N ASP A 290 9.31 19.59 -0.39
CA ASP A 290 10.35 19.98 0.56
C ASP A 290 9.79 20.36 1.94
N ASP A 291 8.56 20.85 1.98
CA ASP A 291 7.88 21.35 3.17
C ASP A 291 6.97 20.33 3.85
N TYR A 292 6.89 19.11 3.30
CA TYR A 292 6.16 18.04 3.98
C TYR A 292 6.72 17.75 5.37
N SER A 293 5.85 17.65 6.36
CA SER A 293 6.18 17.16 7.70
C SER A 293 6.66 15.71 7.64
N ASP A 294 7.29 15.22 8.71
CA ASP A 294 7.77 13.83 8.76
C ASP A 294 6.63 12.82 8.65
N MET A 295 5.44 13.15 9.17
CA MET A 295 4.23 12.35 9.03
C MET A 295 3.74 12.32 7.57
N GLU A 296 3.70 13.47 6.90
CA GLU A 296 3.29 13.56 5.49
C GLU A 296 4.25 12.83 4.57
N LYS A 297 5.57 12.92 4.82
CA LYS A 297 6.57 12.13 4.10
C LYS A 297 6.36 10.63 4.30
N ALA A 298 6.06 10.22 5.53
CA ALA A 298 5.76 8.81 5.82
C ALA A 298 4.49 8.35 5.11
N LEU A 299 3.41 9.15 5.15
CA LEU A 299 2.15 8.83 4.47
C LEU A 299 2.31 8.77 2.95
N ALA A 300 2.97 9.77 2.37
CA ALA A 300 3.23 9.85 0.94
C ALA A 300 3.98 8.62 0.41
N LEU A 301 5.06 8.26 1.10
CA LEU A 301 5.83 7.06 0.74
C LEU A 301 5.04 5.77 1.00
N TYR A 302 4.22 5.71 2.05
CA TYR A 302 3.37 4.56 2.36
C TYR A 302 2.36 4.28 1.23
N GLU A 303 1.65 5.31 0.79
CA GLU A 303 0.71 5.22 -0.31
C GLU A 303 1.41 4.92 -1.64
N TYR A 304 2.56 5.56 -1.91
CA TYR A 304 3.37 5.24 -3.09
C TYR A 304 3.77 3.76 -3.10
N PHE A 305 4.21 3.20 -1.96
CA PHE A 305 4.57 1.79 -1.85
C PHE A 305 3.38 0.88 -2.09
N SER A 306 2.24 1.16 -1.47
CA SER A 306 1.04 0.34 -1.55
C SER A 306 0.49 0.23 -2.98
N ARG A 307 0.67 1.28 -3.79
CA ARG A 307 0.11 1.38 -5.15
C ARG A 307 1.08 0.98 -6.25
N THR A 308 2.40 1.10 -6.01
CA THR A 308 3.43 0.91 -7.04
C THR A 308 4.04 -0.48 -7.02
N TYR A 309 4.19 -1.07 -5.84
CA TYR A 309 5.00 -2.25 -5.64
C TYR A 309 4.18 -3.52 -5.44
N THR A 310 4.85 -4.67 -5.57
CA THR A 310 4.22 -5.99 -5.50
C THR A 310 4.92 -6.87 -4.48
N TYR A 311 4.14 -7.62 -3.69
CA TYR A 311 4.67 -8.63 -2.77
C TYR A 311 5.07 -9.90 -3.53
N ASP A 312 6.28 -10.41 -3.26
CA ASP A 312 6.86 -11.58 -3.94
C ASP A 312 6.45 -12.89 -3.24
N TYR A 313 5.22 -13.34 -3.49
CA TYR A 313 4.75 -14.61 -2.95
C TYR A 313 5.51 -15.82 -3.46
N GLU A 314 6.11 -15.77 -4.66
CA GLU A 314 6.89 -16.87 -5.20
C GLU A 314 8.19 -17.05 -4.44
N THR A 315 8.92 -15.98 -4.19
CA THR A 315 10.14 -15.99 -3.37
C THR A 315 9.80 -16.37 -1.92
N PHE A 316 8.75 -15.79 -1.35
CA PHE A 316 8.30 -16.11 0.00
C PHE A 316 8.01 -17.59 0.19
N ALA A 317 7.30 -18.22 -0.74
CA ALA A 317 7.01 -19.65 -0.69
C ALA A 317 8.26 -20.54 -0.76
N LYS A 318 9.32 -20.07 -1.41
CA LYS A 318 10.60 -20.80 -1.54
C LYS A 318 11.52 -20.65 -0.33
N MET A 319 11.34 -19.63 0.50
CA MET A 319 12.19 -19.39 1.66
C MET A 319 12.19 -20.52 2.70
N SER A 320 11.13 -21.36 2.73
CA SER A 320 11.05 -22.52 3.62
C SER A 320 11.91 -23.70 3.18
N ASP A 321 12.30 -23.78 1.89
CA ASP A 321 12.88 -24.99 1.29
C ASP A 321 14.32 -24.82 0.84
N ALA A 322 14.78 -23.60 0.62
CA ALA A 322 16.13 -23.29 0.20
C ALA A 322 16.55 -21.93 0.75
N TYR A 323 17.81 -21.82 1.10
CA TYR A 323 18.44 -20.54 1.39
C TYR A 323 18.37 -19.65 0.15
N VAL A 324 17.66 -18.53 0.26
CA VAL A 324 17.48 -17.59 -0.86
C VAL A 324 18.53 -16.49 -0.69
N ASP A 325 19.70 -16.71 -1.28
CA ASP A 325 20.88 -15.85 -1.17
C ASP A 325 20.72 -14.46 -1.82
N TYR A 326 19.64 -14.24 -2.54
CA TYR A 326 19.51 -13.08 -3.42
C TYR A 326 18.44 -12.07 -3.01
N THR A 327 17.82 -12.24 -1.84
CA THR A 327 16.85 -11.26 -1.34
C THR A 327 17.57 -10.12 -0.66
N SER A 328 17.29 -8.87 -1.09
CA SER A 328 17.85 -7.66 -0.50
C SER A 328 16.96 -6.46 -0.80
N ALA A 329 17.02 -5.42 0.02
CA ALA A 329 16.34 -4.18 -0.30
C ALA A 329 16.80 -3.61 -1.65
N TYR A 330 18.06 -3.83 -2.06
CA TYR A 330 18.54 -3.40 -3.37
C TYR A 330 17.83 -4.12 -4.51
N ARG A 331 17.59 -5.44 -4.42
CA ARG A 331 16.77 -6.17 -5.40
C ARG A 331 15.37 -5.54 -5.53
N PHE A 332 14.76 -5.22 -4.39
CA PHE A 332 13.45 -4.56 -4.39
C PHE A 332 13.48 -3.19 -5.08
N PHE A 333 14.52 -2.39 -4.83
CA PHE A 333 14.69 -1.10 -5.54
C PHE A 333 14.77 -1.26 -7.07
N GLU A 334 15.42 -2.32 -7.55
CA GLU A 334 15.57 -2.57 -8.98
C GLU A 334 14.31 -3.14 -9.63
N THR A 335 13.58 -4.00 -8.92
CA THR A 335 12.50 -4.80 -9.51
C THR A 335 11.10 -4.32 -9.15
N GLY A 336 10.94 -3.59 -8.06
CA GLY A 336 9.64 -3.23 -7.48
C GLY A 336 8.88 -4.42 -6.87
N ILE A 337 9.54 -5.58 -6.74
CA ILE A 337 8.94 -6.83 -6.23
C ILE A 337 9.81 -7.35 -5.10
N GLY A 338 9.21 -7.60 -3.93
CA GLY A 338 9.96 -8.07 -2.77
C GLY A 338 9.11 -8.71 -1.69
N ILE A 339 9.78 -9.26 -0.68
CA ILE A 339 9.14 -9.81 0.51
C ILE A 339 9.28 -8.83 1.70
N CYS A 340 8.72 -9.16 2.84
CA CYS A 340 8.57 -8.22 3.96
C CYS A 340 9.87 -7.49 4.35
N HIS A 341 11.00 -8.18 4.50
CA HIS A 341 12.25 -7.53 4.90
C HIS A 341 12.80 -6.57 3.83
N GLU A 342 12.69 -6.90 2.56
CA GLU A 342 13.14 -6.06 1.44
C GLU A 342 12.31 -4.78 1.34
N ILE A 343 10.98 -4.92 1.42
CA ILE A 343 10.03 -3.81 1.36
C ILE A 343 10.21 -2.88 2.56
N SER A 344 10.30 -3.44 3.78
CA SER A 344 10.44 -2.65 5.00
C SER A 344 11.80 -1.93 5.08
N SER A 345 12.88 -2.60 4.63
CA SER A 345 14.20 -1.97 4.53
C SER A 345 14.20 -0.84 3.52
N ALA A 346 13.60 -1.05 2.34
CA ALA A 346 13.53 -0.03 1.31
C ALA A 346 12.67 1.18 1.72
N TYR A 347 11.57 0.96 2.41
CA TYR A 347 10.72 2.02 2.94
C TYR A 347 11.44 2.82 4.03
N SER A 348 11.97 2.13 5.05
CA SER A 348 12.71 2.80 6.14
C SER A 348 13.94 3.56 5.62
N TYR A 349 14.65 3.01 4.63
CA TYR A 349 15.77 3.67 4.01
C TYR A 349 15.36 4.97 3.29
N ARG A 350 14.25 4.97 2.53
CA ARG A 350 13.74 6.19 1.89
C ARG A 350 13.31 7.24 2.90
N LEU A 351 12.69 6.83 4.00
CA LEU A 351 12.37 7.73 5.11
C LEU A 351 13.62 8.39 5.68
N MET A 352 14.67 7.62 5.96
CA MET A 352 15.95 8.18 6.43
C MET A 352 16.59 9.13 5.42
N GLN A 353 16.50 8.84 4.13
CA GLN A 353 16.95 9.74 3.07
C GLN A 353 16.14 11.04 3.01
N ALA A 354 14.88 11.00 3.39
CA ALA A 354 13.99 12.15 3.52
C ALA A 354 14.09 12.88 4.88
N GLY A 355 15.00 12.43 5.77
CA GLY A 355 15.25 13.02 7.08
C GLY A 355 14.34 12.52 8.21
N VAL A 356 13.50 11.53 7.98
CA VAL A 356 12.62 10.92 8.99
C VAL A 356 13.37 9.84 9.76
N GLU A 357 13.27 9.84 11.09
CA GLU A 357 13.86 8.80 11.94
C GLU A 357 13.14 7.45 11.73
N ALA A 358 13.83 6.48 11.16
CA ALA A 358 13.26 5.18 10.82
C ALA A 358 14.24 4.02 11.03
N THR A 359 13.68 2.84 11.24
CA THR A 359 14.40 1.57 11.23
C THR A 359 13.44 0.44 10.82
N ILE A 360 13.95 -0.78 10.69
CA ILE A 360 13.12 -1.97 10.59
C ILE A 360 13.00 -2.66 11.94
N MET A 361 11.82 -3.20 12.19
CA MET A 361 11.50 -4.07 13.32
C MET A 361 11.21 -5.48 12.80
N MET A 362 11.66 -6.48 13.53
CA MET A 362 11.44 -7.88 13.20
C MET A 362 10.58 -8.51 14.30
N GLY A 363 9.60 -9.30 13.91
CA GLY A 363 8.88 -10.26 14.74
C GLY A 363 9.33 -11.69 14.44
N SER A 364 8.50 -12.67 14.81
CA SER A 364 8.84 -14.09 14.67
C SER A 364 9.00 -14.53 13.20
N ASP A 365 8.20 -14.01 12.29
CA ASP A 365 8.14 -14.40 10.88
C ASP A 365 7.86 -13.25 9.92
N HIS A 366 7.93 -12.01 10.40
CA HIS A 366 7.61 -10.81 9.64
C HIS A 366 8.54 -9.65 9.98
N GLN A 367 8.68 -8.70 9.06
CA GLN A 367 9.41 -7.46 9.26
C GLN A 367 8.59 -6.27 8.76
N TRP A 368 8.67 -5.17 9.48
CA TRP A 368 7.99 -3.92 9.18
C TRP A 368 8.86 -2.72 9.56
N SER A 369 8.38 -1.51 9.29
CA SER A 369 9.09 -0.27 9.61
C SER A 369 8.67 0.28 10.97
N TYR A 370 9.60 0.93 11.65
CA TYR A 370 9.41 1.61 12.92
C TYR A 370 9.95 3.01 12.81
N VAL A 371 9.14 4.00 13.15
CA VAL A 371 9.45 5.43 12.94
C VAL A 371 9.31 6.23 14.21
N ARG A 372 10.03 7.35 14.31
CA ARG A 372 9.82 8.37 15.35
C ARG A 372 9.40 9.67 14.70
N ILE A 373 8.19 10.13 15.02
CA ILE A 373 7.60 11.35 14.50
C ILE A 373 7.08 12.15 15.69
N HIS A 374 7.42 13.43 15.78
CA HIS A 374 7.13 14.31 16.93
C HIS A 374 7.55 13.74 18.30
N GLY A 375 8.58 12.90 18.32
CA GLY A 375 9.09 12.26 19.54
C GLY A 375 8.33 11.02 19.98
N HIS A 376 7.28 10.63 19.28
CA HIS A 376 6.52 9.40 19.48
C HIS A 376 6.94 8.32 18.49
N ASN A 377 6.91 7.08 18.93
CA ASN A 377 7.22 5.95 18.06
C ASN A 377 5.94 5.33 17.49
N TYR A 378 6.04 4.81 16.26
CA TYR A 378 4.93 4.13 15.59
C TYR A 378 5.42 2.97 14.73
N HIS A 379 4.56 1.98 14.54
CA HIS A 379 4.76 0.94 13.55
C HIS A 379 4.10 1.34 12.24
N ILE A 380 4.78 1.09 11.14
CA ILE A 380 4.24 1.22 9.78
C ILE A 380 4.57 -0.08 9.04
N ASP A 381 3.59 -0.70 8.39
CA ASP A 381 3.77 -1.99 7.71
C ASP A 381 3.49 -1.88 6.20
N PRO A 382 4.44 -1.40 5.40
CA PRO A 382 4.28 -1.32 3.95
C PRO A 382 4.04 -2.67 3.27
N PRO A 383 4.65 -3.80 3.68
CA PRO A 383 4.30 -5.13 3.19
C PRO A 383 2.82 -5.46 3.25
N PHE A 384 2.15 -5.14 4.37
CA PHE A 384 0.71 -5.36 4.50
C PHE A 384 -0.09 -4.34 3.67
N ALA A 385 0.39 -3.11 3.56
CA ALA A 385 -0.22 -2.08 2.72
C ALA A 385 -0.27 -2.47 1.24
N ILE A 386 0.79 -3.05 0.70
CA ILE A 386 0.86 -3.51 -0.70
C ILE A 386 -0.25 -4.52 -1.01
N ASN A 387 -0.60 -5.38 -0.06
CA ASN A 387 -1.66 -6.36 -0.21
C ASN A 387 -3.07 -5.80 0.06
N ASN A 388 -3.15 -4.60 0.64
CA ASN A 388 -4.38 -3.93 1.05
C ASN A 388 -4.34 -2.47 0.59
N GLN A 389 -4.21 -2.24 -0.70
CA GLN A 389 -3.99 -0.91 -1.31
C GLN A 389 -4.97 0.13 -0.75
N GLY A 390 -4.41 1.24 -0.31
CA GLY A 390 -5.16 2.35 0.27
C GLY A 390 -5.58 2.15 1.73
N SER A 391 -5.41 0.97 2.34
CA SER A 391 -5.74 0.76 3.76
C SER A 391 -4.78 1.50 4.68
N LEU A 392 -5.30 2.29 5.60
CA LEU A 392 -4.53 2.95 6.66
C LEU A 392 -4.42 2.11 7.95
N SER A 393 -4.95 0.89 7.97
CA SER A 393 -4.88 -0.04 9.13
C SER A 393 -3.45 -0.39 9.55
N PHE A 394 -2.49 -0.19 8.67
CA PHE A 394 -1.07 -0.53 8.88
C PHE A 394 -0.17 0.71 8.93
N PHE A 395 -0.76 1.88 9.06
CA PHE A 395 -0.08 3.17 9.13
C PHE A 395 -0.15 3.74 10.55
N MET A 396 0.99 4.17 11.10
CA MET A 396 1.11 4.81 12.43
C MET A 396 0.46 4.01 13.58
N MET A 397 0.67 2.69 13.61
CA MET A 397 0.12 1.80 14.63
C MET A 397 0.85 1.94 15.96
N THR A 398 0.09 1.82 17.05
CA THR A 398 0.63 1.60 18.41
C THR A 398 1.07 0.14 18.62
N ASP A 399 1.81 -0.13 19.73
CA ASP A 399 2.12 -1.50 20.16
C ASP A 399 0.82 -2.34 20.31
N GLN A 400 -0.26 -1.75 20.84
CA GLN A 400 -1.54 -2.43 21.00
C GLN A 400 -2.17 -2.82 19.66
N GLN A 401 -2.15 -1.92 18.68
CA GLN A 401 -2.68 -2.19 17.34
C GLN A 401 -1.79 -3.21 16.62
N ARG A 402 -0.48 -3.13 16.80
CA ARG A 402 0.46 -4.12 16.24
C ARG A 402 0.23 -5.51 16.81
N GLU A 403 0.02 -5.63 18.12
CA GLU A 403 -0.32 -6.89 18.78
C GLU A 403 -1.64 -7.47 18.24
N ALA A 404 -2.63 -6.63 17.96
CA ALA A 404 -3.90 -7.06 17.34
C ALA A 404 -3.71 -7.66 15.94
N THR A 405 -2.62 -7.33 15.24
CA THR A 405 -2.23 -7.93 13.95
C THR A 405 -1.36 -9.19 14.09
N GLY A 406 -1.12 -9.66 15.32
CA GLY A 406 -0.44 -10.93 15.61
C GLY A 406 1.01 -10.84 16.05
N TYR A 407 1.55 -9.64 16.32
CA TYR A 407 2.96 -9.44 16.69
C TYR A 407 3.07 -8.71 18.03
N GLY A 408 3.35 -9.46 19.10
CA GLY A 408 3.50 -8.92 20.45
C GLY A 408 4.91 -8.31 20.68
N LYS A 409 4.97 -7.34 21.58
CA LYS A 409 6.21 -6.59 21.88
C LYS A 409 7.37 -7.47 22.34
N GLU A 410 7.09 -8.59 22.98
CA GLU A 410 8.11 -9.55 23.45
C GLU A 410 8.86 -10.23 22.30
N GLU A 411 8.32 -10.20 21.08
CA GLU A 411 8.95 -10.77 19.90
C GLU A 411 9.83 -9.76 19.15
N TYR A 412 9.78 -8.47 19.49
CA TYR A 412 10.45 -7.44 18.71
C TYR A 412 11.97 -7.54 18.80
N ILE A 413 12.59 -7.56 17.63
CA ILE A 413 14.03 -7.53 17.44
C ILE A 413 14.36 -6.36 16.51
N ILE A 414 15.24 -5.47 16.94
CA ILE A 414 15.63 -4.32 16.11
C ILE A 414 16.83 -4.63 15.20
N ALA A 415 17.69 -5.55 15.63
CA ALA A 415 18.82 -6.03 14.84
C ALA A 415 19.28 -7.40 15.32
N SER A 416 19.87 -8.19 14.42
CA SER A 416 20.55 -9.44 14.77
C SER A 416 21.86 -9.56 14.01
N ASN A 417 22.91 -10.09 14.64
CA ASN A 417 24.18 -10.28 13.96
C ASN A 417 24.35 -11.73 13.44
N TYR A 418 25.46 -11.95 12.76
CA TYR A 418 25.79 -13.28 12.23
C TYR A 418 25.92 -14.37 13.31
N ALA A 419 26.35 -13.99 14.53
CA ALA A 419 26.44 -14.90 15.65
C ALA A 419 25.09 -15.24 16.29
N GLN A 420 23.98 -14.73 15.71
CA GLN A 420 22.63 -14.88 16.22
C GLN A 420 22.37 -14.15 17.55
N ASP A 421 23.20 -13.14 17.87
CA ASP A 421 22.86 -12.22 18.95
C ASP A 421 21.73 -11.30 18.46
N HIS A 422 20.77 -11.05 19.33
CA HIS A 422 19.61 -10.20 19.04
C HIS A 422 19.63 -8.95 19.90
N ALA A 423 19.39 -7.80 19.28
CA ALA A 423 19.14 -6.56 20.00
C ALA A 423 17.63 -6.33 20.08
N HIS A 424 17.14 -6.26 21.32
CA HIS A 424 15.72 -5.98 21.60
C HIS A 424 15.55 -4.50 21.88
N PRO A 425 14.51 -3.85 21.30
CA PRO A 425 14.25 -2.45 21.57
C PRO A 425 13.60 -2.27 22.94
N ASP A 426 13.94 -1.17 23.61
CA ASP A 426 13.23 -0.68 24.80
C ASP A 426 12.37 0.54 24.45
N TYR A 427 11.73 0.48 23.27
CA TYR A 427 10.87 1.54 22.78
C TYR A 427 9.40 1.19 22.99
N VAL A 428 8.56 2.23 23.09
CA VAL A 428 7.12 2.10 23.24
C VAL A 428 6.45 2.93 22.15
N ALA A 429 5.48 2.34 21.47
CA ALA A 429 4.58 2.99 20.55
C ALA A 429 3.18 3.03 21.20
N ASP A 430 2.88 4.08 21.96
CA ASP A 430 1.65 4.17 22.78
C ASP A 430 0.82 5.43 22.50
N ASP A 431 1.22 6.27 21.57
CA ASP A 431 0.45 7.45 21.20
C ASP A 431 -0.73 7.07 20.29
N PRO A 432 -2.00 7.22 20.74
CA PRO A 432 -3.17 6.82 19.99
C PRO A 432 -3.64 7.87 18.97
N PHE A 433 -2.88 8.93 18.71
CA PHE A 433 -3.33 10.06 17.90
C PHE A 433 -3.93 9.61 16.56
N PHE A 434 -3.31 8.63 15.89
CA PHE A 434 -3.74 8.11 14.58
C PHE A 434 -4.75 6.95 14.65
N GLU A 435 -5.26 6.59 15.83
CA GLU A 435 -6.17 5.44 15.99
C GLU A 435 -7.44 5.58 15.13
N ALA A 436 -7.91 6.80 14.90
CA ALA A 436 -9.09 7.06 14.08
C ALA A 436 -8.87 6.74 12.58
N LEU A 437 -7.63 6.61 12.11
CA LEU A 437 -7.30 6.19 10.75
C LEU A 437 -7.32 4.67 10.57
N TRP A 438 -7.27 3.93 11.66
CA TRP A 438 -7.29 2.48 11.59
C TRP A 438 -8.63 1.99 11.05
N ASP A 439 -8.63 0.95 10.23
CA ASP A 439 -9.79 0.45 9.49
C ASP A 439 -10.43 1.45 8.49
N THR A 440 -9.66 2.43 8.05
CA THR A 440 -10.06 3.34 6.98
C THR A 440 -9.25 3.11 5.71
N SER A 441 -9.75 3.64 4.60
CA SER A 441 -9.06 3.65 3.31
C SER A 441 -8.67 5.07 2.93
N PHE A 442 -7.41 5.27 2.58
CA PHE A 442 -6.87 6.56 2.16
C PHE A 442 -7.50 7.03 0.84
N GLU A 443 -7.90 8.28 0.82
CA GLU A 443 -8.31 8.99 -0.41
C GLU A 443 -7.24 9.97 -0.85
N THR A 444 -6.93 10.95 0.00
CA THR A 444 -5.93 11.99 -0.24
C THR A 444 -5.56 12.68 1.06
N PHE A 445 -4.55 13.54 1.04
CA PHE A 445 -4.33 14.50 2.11
C PHE A 445 -4.15 15.91 1.56
N PHE A 446 -4.35 16.90 2.44
CA PHE A 446 -4.26 18.32 2.14
C PHE A 446 -3.17 18.92 3.03
N HIS A 447 -2.01 19.19 2.46
CA HIS A 447 -0.88 19.79 3.17
C HIS A 447 -1.26 21.13 3.82
N ASP A 448 -1.85 22.05 3.05
CA ASP A 448 -2.20 23.42 3.51
C ASP A 448 -3.16 23.44 4.70
N THR A 449 -4.03 22.45 4.85
CA THR A 449 -5.03 22.37 5.91
C THR A 449 -4.75 21.29 6.93
N HIS A 450 -3.64 20.56 6.78
CA HIS A 450 -3.26 19.43 7.65
C HIS A 450 -4.39 18.41 7.85
N THR A 451 -5.01 18.00 6.74
CA THR A 451 -6.16 17.10 6.78
C THR A 451 -5.90 15.86 5.93
N ILE A 452 -6.18 14.67 6.47
CA ILE A 452 -6.28 13.43 5.69
C ILE A 452 -7.75 13.17 5.42
N LEU A 453 -8.09 12.92 4.15
CA LEU A 453 -9.39 12.44 3.75
C LEU A 453 -9.32 10.94 3.53
N CYS A 454 -10.18 10.20 4.21
CA CYS A 454 -10.26 8.76 4.09
C CYS A 454 -11.70 8.26 4.11
N TRP A 455 -11.90 7.03 3.64
CA TRP A 455 -13.18 6.35 3.70
C TRP A 455 -13.24 5.46 4.92
N ALA A 456 -14.32 5.60 5.69
CA ALA A 456 -14.63 4.74 6.82
C ALA A 456 -15.93 3.99 6.57
N GLU A 457 -15.97 2.71 6.94
CA GLU A 457 -17.21 1.94 6.94
C GLU A 457 -18.09 2.39 8.11
N THR A 458 -19.34 2.79 7.82
CA THR A 458 -20.31 3.23 8.84
C THR A 458 -21.50 2.31 8.85
N GLY A 459 -21.72 1.63 9.99
CA GLY A 459 -22.95 0.86 10.25
C GLY A 459 -22.97 -0.56 9.69
N ASP A 460 -24.18 -1.08 9.46
CA ASP A 460 -24.39 -2.46 8.99
C ASP A 460 -24.15 -2.55 7.47
N TYR A 461 -23.02 -3.17 7.10
CA TYR A 461 -22.67 -3.61 5.74
C TYR A 461 -22.74 -2.57 4.60
N GLY A 462 -21.58 -2.01 4.28
CA GLY A 462 -21.33 -1.39 2.96
C GLY A 462 -21.74 0.06 2.83
N GLU A 463 -22.08 0.73 3.91
CA GLU A 463 -22.17 2.20 3.90
C GLU A 463 -20.80 2.79 4.22
N TRP A 464 -20.21 3.48 3.24
CA TRP A 464 -18.96 4.19 3.39
C TRP A 464 -19.21 5.68 3.48
N THR A 465 -18.50 6.34 4.37
CA THR A 465 -18.55 7.80 4.51
C THR A 465 -17.15 8.37 4.52
N TYR A 466 -17.01 9.62 4.12
CA TYR A 466 -15.77 10.36 4.27
C TYR A 466 -15.51 10.70 5.72
N LEU A 467 -14.32 10.38 6.18
CA LEU A 467 -13.73 10.86 7.42
C LEU A 467 -12.67 11.90 7.06
N LYS A 468 -12.80 13.11 7.62
CA LYS A 468 -11.74 14.13 7.61
C LYS A 468 -10.96 14.02 8.91
N PHE A 469 -9.71 13.63 8.83
CA PHE A 469 -8.81 13.53 9.97
C PHE A 469 -7.89 14.74 9.99
N ASP A 470 -8.05 15.58 11.01
CA ASP A 470 -7.25 16.79 11.22
C ASP A 470 -5.99 16.41 12.02
N TYR A 471 -4.81 16.72 11.47
CA TYR A 471 -3.51 16.51 12.11
C TYR A 471 -2.74 17.83 12.36
N SER A 472 -3.45 18.97 12.38
CA SER A 472 -2.83 20.29 12.60
C SER A 472 -2.17 20.45 13.96
N ASP A 473 -2.56 19.64 14.95
CA ASP A 473 -1.95 19.60 16.28
C ASP A 473 -0.73 18.66 16.35
N TYR A 474 -0.41 18.00 15.24
CA TYR A 474 0.66 16.99 15.12
C TYR A 474 1.79 17.49 14.21
#